data_35eac07ff73465e0abe14cd9e27b7f97
#
_entry.id   35eac07ff73465e0abe14cd9e27b7f97
#
_cell.length_a   1.000
_cell.length_b   1.000
_cell.length_c   1.000
_cell.angle_alpha   90.00
_cell.angle_beta   90.00
_cell.angle_gamma   90.00
#
_symmetry.space_group_name_H-M   'P 1'
#
loop_
_entity.id
_entity.type
_entity.pdbx_description
1 polymer ?
#
loop_
_entity_poly.entity_id
_entity_poly.type
_entity_poly.pdbx_seq_one_letter_code
_entity_poly.pdbx_strand_id
1 'polypeptide(L)'
;KISGIMPCTVIRPGDMADNILDRDKHPEWNGERTKMVYSFPANEKLWQQYAEVRADSMRQGNAGEEATEFYRQNQAAMDEGAVVAWPERFNHDELSAIQHAMNLKLQDEAAFYAEYQNEPLPEEVAGDDELTTDQIAGKLNRMKRGEVPVGCNHLTAFIDVQANLLFFVVAAWEDDFTGY
;
A
#
# COMPACT_ATOMS: atom_id res chain seq x y z
N LYS A 1 36.47 -16.39 -2.08
CA LYS A 1 35.02 -16.44 -1.76
C LYS A 1 34.49 -15.03 -1.77
N ILE A 2 33.37 -14.80 -2.43
CA ILE A 2 32.65 -13.51 -2.45
C ILE A 2 31.45 -13.72 -1.52
N SER A 3 31.26 -12.79 -0.56
CA SER A 3 30.04 -12.71 0.24
C SER A 3 29.18 -11.58 -0.28
N GLY A 4 27.91 -11.83 -0.45
CA GLY A 4 26.91 -10.84 -0.88
C GLY A 4 25.88 -10.61 0.20
N ILE A 5 25.41 -9.37 0.34
CA ILE A 5 24.24 -9.00 1.16
C ILE A 5 23.21 -8.42 0.20
N MET A 6 21.97 -8.89 0.30
CA MET A 6 20.87 -8.43 -0.53
C MET A 6 19.69 -8.05 0.37
N PRO A 7 19.60 -6.77 0.79
CA PRO A 7 18.39 -6.27 1.43
C PRO A 7 17.28 -6.13 0.39
N CYS A 8 16.12 -6.70 0.68
CA CYS A 8 14.95 -6.65 -0.20
C CYS A 8 13.66 -6.81 0.62
N THR A 9 12.54 -6.44 0.04
CA THR A 9 11.20 -6.69 0.56
C THR A 9 10.51 -7.75 -0.27
N VAL A 10 9.61 -8.51 0.35
CA VAL A 10 8.75 -9.48 -0.33
C VAL A 10 7.45 -8.76 -0.71
N ILE A 11 7.33 -8.40 -1.98
CA ILE A 11 6.19 -7.60 -2.49
C ILE A 11 4.97 -8.47 -2.78
N ARG A 12 5.21 -9.70 -3.24
CA ARG A 12 4.15 -10.69 -3.51
C ARG A 12 4.65 -12.10 -3.24
N PRO A 13 3.75 -13.04 -2.94
CA PRO A 13 4.11 -14.45 -2.79
C PRO A 13 4.82 -14.97 -4.04
N GLY A 14 5.95 -15.66 -3.85
CA GLY A 14 6.71 -16.26 -4.94
C GLY A 14 7.57 -15.29 -5.76
N ASP A 15 7.73 -14.04 -5.34
CA ASP A 15 8.68 -13.14 -5.98
C ASP A 15 10.14 -13.58 -5.74
N MET A 16 11.09 -12.85 -6.30
CA MET A 16 12.52 -13.18 -6.16
C MET A 16 12.97 -13.22 -4.69
N ALA A 17 12.52 -12.27 -3.88
CA ALA A 17 12.88 -12.18 -2.47
C ALA A 17 12.33 -13.37 -1.68
N ASP A 18 11.07 -13.73 -1.91
CA ASP A 18 10.42 -14.88 -1.29
C ASP A 18 11.09 -16.20 -1.71
N ASN A 19 11.41 -16.35 -2.99
CA ASN A 19 12.07 -17.55 -3.50
C ASN A 19 13.50 -17.72 -2.94
N ILE A 20 14.28 -16.63 -2.79
CA ILE A 20 15.65 -16.70 -2.23
C ILE A 20 15.65 -17.09 -0.75
N LEU A 21 14.57 -16.79 -0.01
CA LEU A 21 14.40 -17.20 1.39
C LEU A 21 14.08 -18.70 1.54
N ASP A 22 13.65 -19.35 0.45
CA ASP A 22 13.39 -20.79 0.42
C ASP A 22 14.73 -21.56 0.34
N ARG A 23 15.16 -22.10 1.45
CA ARG A 23 16.45 -22.81 1.56
C ARG A 23 16.49 -24.14 0.81
N ASP A 24 15.35 -24.70 0.48
CA ASP A 24 15.31 -25.92 -0.35
C ASP A 24 15.62 -25.59 -1.82
N LYS A 25 15.24 -24.40 -2.27
CA LYS A 25 15.56 -23.91 -3.62
C LYS A 25 16.94 -23.22 -3.69
N HIS A 26 17.27 -22.45 -2.65
CA HIS A 26 18.46 -21.59 -2.59
C HIS A 26 19.29 -21.83 -1.33
N PRO A 27 19.90 -23.01 -1.16
CA PRO A 27 20.69 -23.35 0.05
C PRO A 27 21.94 -22.48 0.23
N GLU A 28 22.41 -21.81 -0.83
CA GLU A 28 23.55 -20.88 -0.82
C GLU A 28 23.22 -19.54 -0.13
N TRP A 29 21.94 -19.19 0.03
CA TRP A 29 21.50 -18.00 0.74
C TRP A 29 21.06 -18.33 2.17
N ASN A 30 21.48 -17.49 3.11
CA ASN A 30 21.08 -17.58 4.52
C ASN A 30 20.31 -16.31 4.88
N GLY A 31 19.14 -16.15 4.27
CA GLY A 31 18.27 -15.00 4.47
C GLY A 31 17.42 -15.13 5.72
N GLU A 32 17.01 -13.98 6.24
CA GLU A 32 16.07 -13.88 7.35
C GLU A 32 14.94 -12.90 6.96
N ARG A 33 13.71 -13.28 7.27
CA ARG A 33 12.51 -12.45 7.08
C ARG A 33 12.22 -11.70 8.38
N THR A 34 12.37 -10.39 8.35
CA THR A 34 12.03 -9.52 9.47
C THR A 34 10.65 -8.90 9.27
N LYS A 35 9.96 -8.64 10.37
CA LYS A 35 8.61 -8.03 10.39
C LYS A 35 8.64 -6.74 11.19
N MET A 36 7.80 -5.78 10.83
CA MET A 36 7.61 -4.60 11.66
C MET A 36 6.90 -4.93 12.98
N VAL A 37 5.89 -5.81 12.91
CA VAL A 37 5.10 -6.28 14.06
C VAL A 37 5.21 -7.79 14.14
N TYR A 38 5.76 -8.31 15.23
CA TYR A 38 5.86 -9.76 15.50
C TYR A 38 4.61 -10.30 16.20
N SER A 39 3.93 -9.46 17.00
CA SER A 39 2.63 -9.78 17.60
C SER A 39 1.74 -8.55 17.54
N PHE A 40 0.55 -8.70 16.99
CA PHE A 40 -0.43 -7.63 16.95
C PHE A 40 -1.12 -7.45 18.31
N PRO A 41 -1.62 -6.25 18.60
CA PRO A 41 -2.39 -5.98 19.81
C PRO A 41 -3.61 -6.88 19.93
N ALA A 42 -3.89 -7.36 21.14
CA ALA A 42 -5.00 -8.27 21.39
C ALA A 42 -6.38 -7.58 21.40
N ASN A 43 -6.43 -6.28 21.66
CA ASN A 43 -7.69 -5.54 21.80
C ASN A 43 -8.18 -4.95 20.47
N GLU A 44 -8.67 -5.81 19.59
CA GLU A 44 -9.18 -5.41 18.27
C GLU A 44 -10.31 -4.37 18.37
N LYS A 45 -11.15 -4.45 19.40
CA LYS A 45 -12.29 -3.54 19.56
C LYS A 45 -11.85 -2.09 19.77
N LEU A 46 -10.83 -1.85 20.57
CA LEU A 46 -10.29 -0.50 20.77
C LEU A 46 -9.60 0.01 19.51
N TRP A 47 -8.92 -0.85 18.76
CA TRP A 47 -8.32 -0.48 17.49
C TRP A 47 -9.34 -0.19 16.39
N GLN A 48 -10.48 -0.87 16.40
CA GLN A 48 -11.60 -0.54 15.52
C GLN A 48 -12.18 0.84 15.84
N GLN A 49 -12.41 1.15 17.13
CA GLN A 49 -12.86 2.48 17.56
C GLN A 49 -11.83 3.57 17.19
N TYR A 50 -10.54 3.28 17.37
CA TYR A 50 -9.47 4.18 16.95
C TYR A 50 -9.54 4.48 15.44
N ALA A 51 -9.74 3.44 14.61
CA ALA A 51 -9.86 3.60 13.16
C ALA A 51 -11.05 4.49 12.77
N GLU A 52 -12.20 4.34 13.45
CA GLU A 52 -13.38 5.18 13.25
C GLU A 52 -13.09 6.64 13.61
N VAL A 53 -12.54 6.89 14.80
CA VAL A 53 -12.17 8.25 15.27
C VAL A 53 -11.15 8.88 14.31
N ARG A 54 -10.15 8.10 13.84
CA ARG A 54 -9.15 8.59 12.89
C ARG A 54 -9.78 8.97 11.55
N ALA A 55 -10.66 8.13 11.02
CA ALA A 55 -11.34 8.41 9.77
C ALA A 55 -12.25 9.65 9.86
N ASP A 56 -12.95 9.83 10.98
CA ASP A 56 -13.80 11.00 11.20
C ASP A 56 -12.98 12.29 11.33
N SER A 57 -11.89 12.25 12.08
CA SER A 57 -10.93 13.35 12.20
C SER A 57 -10.41 13.79 10.83
N MET A 58 -9.98 12.83 10.01
CA MET A 58 -9.47 13.11 8.66
C MET A 58 -10.56 13.67 7.72
N ARG A 59 -11.81 13.19 7.81
CA ARG A 59 -12.94 13.75 7.03
C ARG A 59 -13.23 15.21 7.39
N GLN A 60 -12.93 15.62 8.62
CA GLN A 60 -13.08 17.00 9.09
C GLN A 60 -11.87 17.88 8.70
N GLY A 61 -10.86 17.32 8.03
CA GLY A 61 -9.67 18.05 7.61
C GLY A 61 -8.57 18.11 8.68
N ASN A 62 -8.70 17.36 9.76
CA ASN A 62 -7.68 17.23 10.80
C ASN A 62 -6.70 16.10 10.43
N ALA A 63 -5.52 16.11 11.04
CA ALA A 63 -4.48 15.11 10.78
C ALA A 63 -4.59 13.83 11.64
N GLY A 64 -5.74 13.57 12.27
CA GLY A 64 -5.95 12.43 13.14
C GLY A 64 -5.57 12.68 14.61
N GLU A 65 -5.54 13.94 15.02
CA GLU A 65 -5.17 14.34 16.39
C GLU A 65 -6.11 13.75 17.45
N GLU A 66 -7.41 13.67 17.15
CA GLU A 66 -8.41 13.09 18.02
C GLU A 66 -8.17 11.59 18.24
N ALA A 67 -7.71 10.89 17.22
CA ALA A 67 -7.35 9.48 17.33
C ALA A 67 -6.07 9.30 18.18
N THR A 68 -5.09 10.18 18.04
CA THR A 68 -3.88 10.14 18.88
C THR A 68 -4.24 10.42 20.35
N GLU A 69 -5.20 11.30 20.63
CA GLU A 69 -5.70 11.53 22.00
C GLU A 69 -6.48 10.32 22.53
N PHE A 70 -7.34 9.71 21.71
CA PHE A 70 -8.02 8.46 22.06
C PHE A 70 -7.01 7.35 22.39
N TYR A 71 -5.96 7.20 21.57
CA TYR A 71 -4.90 6.24 21.83
C TYR A 71 -4.16 6.54 23.13
N ARG A 72 -3.81 7.80 23.40
CA ARG A 72 -3.14 8.21 24.65
C ARG A 72 -3.92 7.79 25.89
N GLN A 73 -5.24 7.96 25.87
CA GLN A 73 -6.11 7.60 26.99
C GLN A 73 -6.24 6.08 27.19
N ASN A 74 -6.07 5.29 26.14
CA ASN A 74 -6.28 3.84 26.16
C ASN A 74 -5.01 3.03 25.88
N GLN A 75 -3.84 3.67 25.83
CA GLN A 75 -2.60 3.09 25.31
C GLN A 75 -2.28 1.73 25.92
N ALA A 76 -2.29 1.59 27.23
CA ALA A 76 -1.94 0.33 27.90
C ALA A 76 -2.83 -0.85 27.47
N ALA A 77 -4.13 -0.60 27.29
CA ALA A 77 -5.07 -1.63 26.82
C ALA A 77 -4.98 -1.88 25.31
N MET A 78 -4.59 -0.85 24.54
CA MET A 78 -4.42 -0.96 23.10
C MET A 78 -3.10 -1.63 22.71
N ASP A 79 -2.05 -1.50 23.50
CA ASP A 79 -0.74 -2.11 23.27
C ASP A 79 -0.62 -3.53 23.85
N GLU A 80 -1.63 -4.00 24.57
CA GLU A 80 -1.58 -5.31 25.22
C GLU A 80 -1.30 -6.43 24.23
N GLY A 81 -0.22 -7.20 24.49
CA GLY A 81 0.20 -8.32 23.67
C GLY A 81 0.99 -7.95 22.41
N ALA A 82 1.17 -6.67 22.13
CA ALA A 82 1.88 -6.22 20.95
C ALA A 82 3.40 -6.34 21.10
N VAL A 83 4.06 -6.76 20.01
CA VAL A 83 5.52 -6.83 19.92
C VAL A 83 5.97 -6.27 18.58
N VAL A 84 6.80 -5.22 18.61
CA VAL A 84 7.39 -4.59 17.42
C VAL A 84 8.88 -4.86 17.31
N ALA A 85 9.41 -4.83 16.10
CA ALA A 85 10.85 -5.01 15.85
C ALA A 85 11.68 -3.82 16.38
N TRP A 86 11.13 -2.61 16.29
CA TRP A 86 11.86 -1.39 16.64
C TRP A 86 10.94 -0.41 17.39
N PRO A 87 10.99 -0.41 18.74
CA PRO A 87 10.09 0.38 19.59
C PRO A 87 10.21 1.91 19.42
N GLU A 88 11.38 2.40 18.98
CA GLU A 88 11.65 3.82 18.81
C GLU A 88 11.25 4.36 17.42
N ARG A 89 10.78 3.49 16.52
CA ARG A 89 10.40 3.88 15.16
C ARG A 89 8.95 4.31 15.08
N PHE A 90 8.69 5.58 15.19
CA PHE A 90 7.39 6.21 14.95
C PHE A 90 7.57 7.68 14.57
N ASN A 91 6.54 8.31 14.01
CA ASN A 91 6.58 9.70 13.60
C ASN A 91 6.39 10.62 14.82
N HIS A 92 6.77 11.89 14.66
CA HIS A 92 6.71 12.88 15.75
C HIS A 92 5.29 13.21 16.24
N ASP A 93 4.28 12.94 15.44
CA ASP A 93 2.85 13.09 15.72
C ASP A 93 2.19 11.83 16.29
N GLU A 94 2.97 10.77 16.45
CA GLU A 94 2.57 9.49 17.03
C GLU A 94 3.20 9.28 18.41
N LEU A 95 2.70 8.34 19.18
CA LEU A 95 3.13 8.08 20.55
C LEU A 95 3.90 6.79 20.73
N SER A 96 3.83 5.88 19.77
CA SER A 96 4.51 4.59 19.82
C SER A 96 4.68 3.95 18.44
N ALA A 97 5.60 2.99 18.36
CA ALA A 97 5.81 2.19 17.16
C ALA A 97 4.59 1.30 16.83
N ILE A 98 3.78 0.92 17.82
CA ILE A 98 2.53 0.20 17.61
C ILE A 98 1.50 1.11 16.94
N GLN A 99 1.32 2.33 17.45
CA GLN A 99 0.42 3.29 16.79
C GLN A 99 0.85 3.54 15.35
N HIS A 100 2.14 3.73 15.11
CA HIS A 100 2.69 3.90 13.77
C HIS A 100 2.37 2.71 12.85
N ALA A 101 2.66 1.49 13.29
CA ALA A 101 2.37 0.28 12.52
C ALA A 101 0.88 0.14 12.19
N MET A 102 0.01 0.40 13.17
CA MET A 102 -1.43 0.33 12.97
C MET A 102 -1.95 1.44 12.05
N ASN A 103 -1.37 2.64 12.09
CA ASN A 103 -1.70 3.71 11.14
C ASN A 103 -1.34 3.33 9.70
N LEU A 104 -0.16 2.75 9.48
CA LEU A 104 0.25 2.23 8.17
C LEU A 104 -0.70 1.14 7.68
N LYS A 105 -1.05 0.19 8.57
CA LYS A 105 -2.00 -0.88 8.26
C LYS A 105 -3.38 -0.34 7.89
N LEU A 106 -3.89 0.66 8.60
CA LEU A 106 -5.18 1.29 8.32
C LEU A 106 -5.19 2.12 7.04
N GLN A 107 -4.03 2.63 6.64
CA GLN A 107 -3.89 3.40 5.42
C GLN A 107 -3.94 2.52 4.16
N ASP A 108 -3.18 1.44 4.17
CA ASP A 108 -3.16 0.43 3.10
C ASP A 108 -2.68 -0.90 3.66
N GLU A 109 -3.63 -1.79 3.91
CA GLU A 109 -3.34 -3.09 4.52
C GLU A 109 -2.47 -3.97 3.63
N ALA A 110 -2.71 -3.98 2.32
CA ALA A 110 -1.94 -4.80 1.38
C ALA A 110 -0.49 -4.32 1.28
N ALA A 111 -0.28 -3.01 1.16
CA ALA A 111 1.05 -2.42 1.18
C ALA A 111 1.76 -2.63 2.52
N PHE A 112 1.05 -2.53 3.65
CA PHE A 112 1.61 -2.80 4.96
C PHE A 112 2.14 -4.23 5.08
N TYR A 113 1.36 -5.23 4.67
CA TYR A 113 1.80 -6.62 4.72
C TYR A 113 2.95 -6.92 3.76
N ALA A 114 2.98 -6.32 2.58
CA ALA A 114 4.07 -6.48 1.64
C ALA A 114 5.36 -5.78 2.11
N GLU A 115 5.28 -4.46 2.37
CA GLU A 115 6.48 -3.63 2.53
C GLU A 115 7.05 -3.63 3.95
N TYR A 116 6.19 -3.77 4.97
CA TYR A 116 6.62 -3.67 6.37
C TYR A 116 6.60 -5.01 7.11
N GLN A 117 5.71 -5.92 6.73
CA GLN A 117 5.65 -7.26 7.32
C GLN A 117 6.44 -8.29 6.54
N ASN A 118 6.80 -8.02 5.28
CA ASN A 118 7.39 -9.00 4.37
C ASN A 118 6.54 -10.29 4.25
N GLU A 119 5.24 -10.18 4.48
CA GLU A 119 4.24 -11.25 4.38
C GLU A 119 3.07 -10.77 3.52
N PRO A 120 3.28 -10.56 2.21
CA PRO A 120 2.24 -10.04 1.34
C PRO A 120 0.99 -10.91 1.42
N LEU A 121 -0.16 -10.25 1.44
CA LEU A 121 -1.45 -10.95 1.39
C LEU A 121 -1.52 -11.75 0.09
N PRO A 122 -2.21 -12.91 0.08
CA PRO A 122 -2.49 -13.63 -1.16
C PRO A 122 -3.14 -12.66 -2.15
N GLU A 123 -2.69 -12.70 -3.40
CA GLU A 123 -3.42 -11.99 -4.45
C GLU A 123 -4.86 -12.56 -4.43
N GLU A 124 -5.84 -11.69 -4.18
CA GLU A 124 -7.22 -12.09 -4.41
C GLU A 124 -7.28 -12.53 -5.85
N VAL A 125 -7.67 -13.79 -6.07
CA VAL A 125 -7.92 -14.27 -7.43
C VAL A 125 -8.90 -13.28 -8.02
N ALA A 126 -8.47 -12.59 -9.07
CA ALA A 126 -9.23 -11.57 -9.74
C ALA A 126 -10.70 -11.99 -9.80
N GLY A 127 -11.53 -11.26 -9.07
CA GLY A 127 -12.96 -11.49 -9.12
C GLY A 127 -13.51 -11.18 -10.52
N ASP A 128 -14.77 -11.49 -10.77
CA ASP A 128 -15.48 -11.16 -12.01
C ASP A 128 -15.42 -9.66 -12.42
N ASP A 129 -14.78 -8.81 -11.60
CA ASP A 129 -14.62 -7.37 -11.81
C ASP A 129 -13.36 -6.97 -12.59
N GLU A 130 -12.45 -7.90 -12.92
CA GLU A 130 -11.31 -7.57 -13.79
C GLU A 130 -11.78 -7.32 -15.23
N LEU A 131 -11.39 -6.15 -15.77
CA LEU A 131 -11.67 -5.81 -17.15
C LEU A 131 -10.95 -6.77 -18.10
N THR A 132 -11.72 -7.49 -18.90
CA THR A 132 -11.16 -8.35 -19.94
C THR A 132 -10.63 -7.52 -21.11
N THR A 133 -9.71 -8.09 -21.87
CA THR A 133 -9.19 -7.47 -23.11
C THR A 133 -10.32 -7.08 -24.07
N ASP A 134 -11.37 -7.90 -24.18
CA ASP A 134 -12.51 -7.63 -25.06
C ASP A 134 -13.36 -6.46 -24.57
N GLN A 135 -13.55 -6.32 -23.24
CA GLN A 135 -14.22 -5.18 -22.64
C GLN A 135 -13.44 -3.89 -22.87
N ILE A 136 -12.12 -3.92 -22.74
CA ILE A 136 -11.25 -2.78 -23.01
C ILE A 136 -11.27 -2.44 -24.50
N ALA A 137 -11.14 -3.44 -25.39
CA ALA A 137 -11.18 -3.26 -26.84
C ALA A 137 -12.55 -2.72 -27.31
N GLY A 138 -13.64 -3.14 -26.67
CA GLY A 138 -15.00 -2.63 -26.94
C GLY A 138 -15.20 -1.15 -26.62
N LYS A 139 -14.35 -0.58 -25.76
CA LYS A 139 -14.38 0.84 -25.37
C LYS A 139 -13.47 1.74 -26.21
N LEU A 140 -12.76 1.19 -27.19
CA LEU A 140 -11.93 2.00 -28.08
C LEU A 140 -12.81 3.00 -28.87
N ASN A 141 -12.52 4.27 -28.75
CA ASN A 141 -13.25 5.35 -29.43
C ASN A 141 -12.95 5.45 -30.93
N ARG A 142 -11.95 4.69 -31.42
CA ARG A 142 -11.49 4.64 -32.83
C ARG A 142 -11.06 6.00 -33.40
N MET A 143 -10.81 6.97 -32.57
CA MET A 143 -10.29 8.27 -33.00
C MET A 143 -8.82 8.13 -33.40
N LYS A 144 -8.37 8.98 -34.32
CA LYS A 144 -6.97 9.01 -34.70
C LYS A 144 -6.16 9.69 -33.61
N ARG A 145 -4.91 9.27 -33.49
CA ARG A 145 -3.97 9.88 -32.55
C ARG A 145 -3.88 11.39 -32.79
N GLY A 146 -4.07 12.17 -31.73
CA GLY A 146 -4.03 13.63 -31.76
C GLY A 146 -5.37 14.31 -32.07
N GLU A 147 -6.44 13.54 -32.29
CA GLU A 147 -7.79 14.07 -32.38
C GLU A 147 -8.41 14.18 -30.98
N VAL A 148 -9.02 15.33 -30.71
CA VAL A 148 -9.72 15.60 -29.46
C VAL A 148 -11.21 15.75 -29.77
N PRO A 149 -12.14 15.06 -29.08
CA PRO A 149 -13.57 15.22 -29.30
C PRO A 149 -14.04 16.67 -29.08
N VAL A 150 -15.02 17.08 -29.87
CA VAL A 150 -15.68 18.36 -29.66
C VAL A 150 -16.48 18.27 -28.36
N GLY A 151 -16.21 19.15 -27.40
CA GLY A 151 -16.84 19.13 -26.07
C GLY A 151 -15.86 18.83 -24.94
N CYS A 152 -14.69 18.28 -25.24
CA CYS A 152 -13.63 18.12 -24.24
C CYS A 152 -12.95 19.46 -23.97
N ASN A 153 -13.11 19.95 -22.74
CA ASN A 153 -12.56 21.22 -22.30
C ASN A 153 -11.25 21.06 -21.53
N HIS A 154 -10.92 19.83 -21.10
CA HIS A 154 -9.77 19.53 -20.27
C HIS A 154 -8.88 18.49 -20.93
N LEU A 155 -7.56 18.72 -20.88
CA LEU A 155 -6.56 17.76 -21.30
C LEU A 155 -5.65 17.44 -20.13
N THR A 156 -5.41 16.16 -19.91
CA THR A 156 -4.40 15.67 -18.97
C THR A 156 -3.38 14.82 -19.69
N ALA A 157 -2.14 14.83 -19.22
CA ALA A 157 -1.09 13.98 -19.77
C ALA A 157 -0.34 13.30 -18.62
N PHE A 158 -0.07 12.03 -18.80
CA PHE A 158 0.87 11.25 -17.99
C PHE A 158 2.06 10.88 -18.84
N ILE A 159 3.27 11.07 -18.32
CA ILE A 159 4.52 10.77 -19.01
C ILE A 159 5.36 9.89 -18.09
N ASP A 160 5.64 8.67 -18.53
CA ASP A 160 6.56 7.74 -17.87
C ASP A 160 7.93 7.82 -18.56
N VAL A 161 8.95 8.20 -17.78
CA VAL A 161 10.31 8.41 -18.24
C VAL A 161 11.14 7.17 -17.96
N GLN A 162 11.47 6.43 -19.02
CA GLN A 162 12.38 5.30 -18.98
C GLN A 162 13.79 5.70 -19.46
N ALA A 163 14.77 4.84 -19.23
CA ALA A 163 16.18 5.13 -19.57
C ALA A 163 16.39 5.51 -21.06
N ASN A 164 15.63 4.89 -21.99
CA ASN A 164 15.79 5.07 -23.43
C ASN A 164 14.48 5.40 -24.16
N LEU A 165 13.35 5.51 -23.44
CA LEU A 165 12.02 5.70 -24.01
C LEU A 165 11.19 6.61 -23.12
N LEU A 166 10.26 7.33 -23.75
CA LEU A 166 9.19 8.03 -23.07
C LEU A 166 7.86 7.38 -23.46
N PHE A 167 7.14 6.86 -22.49
CA PHE A 167 5.76 6.48 -22.69
C PHE A 167 4.87 7.63 -22.26
N PHE A 168 3.86 7.93 -23.03
CA PHE A 168 2.91 8.96 -22.63
C PHE A 168 1.50 8.62 -23.08
N VAL A 169 0.56 9.08 -22.29
CA VAL A 169 -0.87 9.08 -22.61
C VAL A 169 -1.40 10.50 -22.45
N VAL A 170 -2.25 10.91 -23.37
CA VAL A 170 -3.01 12.15 -23.23
C VAL A 170 -4.48 11.77 -23.24
N ALA A 171 -5.21 12.22 -22.24
CA ALA A 171 -6.64 12.02 -22.11
C ALA A 171 -7.36 13.37 -22.22
N ALA A 172 -8.44 13.38 -22.99
CA ALA A 172 -9.35 14.50 -23.10
C ALA A 172 -10.61 14.22 -22.26
N TRP A 173 -11.12 15.24 -21.58
CA TRP A 173 -12.21 15.08 -20.63
C TRP A 173 -13.32 16.12 -20.91
N GLU A 174 -14.54 15.67 -20.78
CA GLU A 174 -15.70 16.56 -20.66
C GLU A 174 -15.86 17.04 -19.21
N ASP A 175 -16.74 18.01 -18.98
CA ASP A 175 -16.95 18.61 -17.64
C ASP A 175 -17.55 17.62 -16.62
N ASP A 176 -18.16 16.54 -17.07
CA ASP A 176 -18.72 15.45 -16.26
C ASP A 176 -17.73 14.29 -16.00
N PHE A 177 -16.44 14.48 -16.32
CA PHE A 177 -15.39 13.48 -16.24
C PHE A 177 -15.50 12.31 -17.24
N THR A 178 -16.31 12.42 -18.28
CA THR A 178 -16.24 11.46 -19.40
C THR A 178 -14.91 11.61 -20.10
N GLY A 179 -14.11 10.54 -20.17
CA GLY A 179 -12.73 10.53 -20.71
C GLY A 179 -12.63 9.84 -22.07
N TYR A 180 -11.69 10.33 -22.90
CA TYR A 180 -11.38 9.83 -24.24
C TYR A 180 -9.87 9.64 -24.44
#